data_6462d90996c6fa05a847bd7a6bcaaf10
#
_entry.id   6462d90996c6fa05a847bd7a6bcaaf10
#
_cell.length_a   1.000
_cell.length_b   1.000
_cell.length_c   1.000
_cell.angle_alpha   90.00
_cell.angle_beta   90.00
_cell.angle_gamma   90.00
#
_symmetry.space_group_name_H-M   'P 1'
#
loop_
_entity.id
_entity.type
_entity.pdbx_description
1 polymer ?
#
loop_
_entity_poly.entity_id
_entity_poly.type
_entity_poly.pdbx_seq_one_letter_code
_entity_poly.pdbx_strand_id
1 'polypeptide(L)'
;MAGENRALAQGQSQSCRAGQAWQWDGVHFRILSPDETGREGNDASCVLQVSAGNFTALLPGDIEAKTELALVRRYRESLAASILLAPHHGSKTSSTPVFIRFTDPQHVIFSSGYLNRFNHPDPAVVARYHRHGSTLHHSALSGHLRVLVNPESGPGDVLSYRETRPRFWSGRP
;
A
#
# COMPACT_ATOMS: atom_id res chain seq x y z
N MET A 1 -28.72 8.96 3.56
CA MET A 1 -28.30 9.78 4.70
C MET A 1 -26.98 10.42 4.32
N ALA A 2 -26.95 11.73 4.15
CA ALA A 2 -25.79 12.48 3.73
C ALA A 2 -24.75 12.46 4.87
N GLY A 3 -23.60 11.78 4.63
CA GLY A 3 -22.45 11.87 5.53
C GLY A 3 -21.87 13.27 5.45
N GLU A 4 -21.87 13.98 6.56
CA GLU A 4 -21.26 15.30 6.69
C GLU A 4 -19.78 15.23 6.31
N ASN A 5 -19.41 15.87 5.21
CA ASN A 5 -18.04 16.23 4.87
C ASN A 5 -17.55 17.27 5.90
N ARG A 6 -17.06 16.79 7.04
CA ARG A 6 -16.38 17.65 8.00
C ARG A 6 -14.99 17.95 7.46
N ALA A 7 -14.86 19.02 6.68
CA ALA A 7 -13.55 19.59 6.35
C ALA A 7 -12.83 19.86 7.69
N LEU A 8 -11.68 19.22 7.88
CA LEU A 8 -10.83 19.50 9.03
C LEU A 8 -10.39 20.96 8.94
N ALA A 9 -10.70 21.75 9.95
CA ALA A 9 -10.21 23.12 10.06
C ALA A 9 -8.67 23.09 10.08
N GLN A 10 -8.04 24.11 9.49
CA GLN A 10 -6.59 24.23 9.44
C GLN A 10 -5.97 24.02 10.84
N GLY A 11 -5.06 23.03 10.95
CA GLY A 11 -4.35 22.74 12.20
C GLY A 11 -4.96 21.64 13.07
N GLN A 12 -6.08 21.03 12.73
CA GLN A 12 -6.60 19.87 13.46
C GLN A 12 -6.03 18.58 12.90
N SER A 13 -5.31 17.83 13.72
CA SER A 13 -4.87 16.46 13.42
C SER A 13 -5.75 15.46 14.17
N GLN A 14 -6.04 14.34 13.53
CA GLN A 14 -6.78 13.23 14.13
C GLN A 14 -5.98 11.95 14.00
N SER A 15 -5.86 11.20 15.09
CA SER A 15 -5.21 9.89 15.07
C SER A 15 -6.01 8.91 14.20
N CYS A 16 -5.29 8.05 13.47
CA CYS A 16 -5.91 6.97 12.71
C CYS A 16 -6.64 6.00 13.64
N ARG A 17 -7.83 5.62 13.23
CA ARG A 17 -8.63 4.60 13.91
C ARG A 17 -9.43 3.79 12.89
N ALA A 18 -9.39 2.47 12.99
CA ALA A 18 -10.17 1.58 12.15
C ALA A 18 -11.66 1.96 12.15
N GLY A 19 -12.25 2.01 10.95
CA GLY A 19 -13.64 2.42 10.76
C GLY A 19 -13.81 3.89 10.35
N GLN A 20 -12.81 4.74 10.50
CA GLN A 20 -12.84 6.08 9.89
C GLN A 20 -12.93 5.96 8.38
N ALA A 21 -13.83 6.70 7.76
CA ALA A 21 -14.01 6.72 6.32
C ALA A 21 -14.48 8.11 5.87
N TRP A 22 -14.07 8.51 4.68
CA TRP A 22 -14.51 9.73 4.03
C TRP A 22 -14.47 9.58 2.52
N GLN A 23 -15.10 10.50 1.84
CA GLN A 23 -15.07 10.60 0.39
C GLN A 23 -14.60 11.98 -0.02
N TRP A 24 -13.78 12.03 -1.05
CA TRP A 24 -13.37 13.26 -1.66
C TRP A 24 -13.28 13.08 -3.18
N ASP A 25 -13.97 13.91 -3.92
CA ASP A 25 -13.98 13.95 -5.39
C ASP A 25 -14.19 12.57 -6.05
N GLY A 26 -15.18 11.82 -5.54
CA GLY A 26 -15.50 10.47 -6.03
C GLY A 26 -14.57 9.37 -5.55
N VAL A 27 -13.50 9.70 -4.82
CA VAL A 27 -12.57 8.73 -4.23
C VAL A 27 -12.99 8.43 -2.79
N HIS A 28 -13.05 7.16 -2.43
CA HIS A 28 -13.36 6.68 -1.09
C HIS A 28 -12.07 6.33 -0.34
N PHE A 29 -12.00 6.76 0.89
CA PHE A 29 -10.89 6.51 1.81
C PHE A 29 -11.41 5.79 3.05
N ARG A 30 -10.70 4.76 3.51
CA ARG A 30 -11.09 4.00 4.69
C ARG A 30 -9.85 3.59 5.49
N ILE A 31 -9.83 3.88 6.78
CA ILE A 31 -8.82 3.40 7.71
C ILE A 31 -9.21 2.00 8.20
N LEU A 32 -8.33 1.03 8.01
CA LEU A 32 -8.53 -0.37 8.40
C LEU A 32 -7.84 -0.73 9.72
N SER A 33 -6.77 0.00 10.09
CA SER A 33 -5.95 -0.17 11.31
C SER A 33 -5.34 1.19 11.68
N PRO A 34 -4.96 1.42 12.97
CA PRO A 34 -5.10 0.51 14.11
C PRO A 34 -6.54 0.41 14.61
N ASP A 35 -6.86 -0.72 15.22
CA ASP A 35 -8.08 -0.92 15.98
C ASP A 35 -7.86 -0.58 17.47
N GLU A 36 -8.86 -0.81 18.31
CA GLU A 36 -8.82 -0.49 19.75
C GLU A 36 -7.99 -1.48 20.57
N THR A 37 -7.29 -2.44 19.95
CA THR A 37 -6.57 -3.51 20.65
C THR A 37 -5.21 -3.09 21.24
N GLY A 38 -4.88 -1.78 21.21
CA GLY A 38 -3.66 -1.28 21.84
C GLY A 38 -2.37 -1.75 21.17
N ARG A 39 -2.33 -1.76 19.82
CA ARG A 39 -1.12 -2.08 19.06
C ARG A 39 -0.06 -1.00 19.26
N GLU A 40 1.19 -1.41 19.24
CA GLU A 40 2.34 -0.55 19.43
C GLU A 40 3.35 -0.72 18.29
N GLY A 41 4.28 0.24 18.18
CA GLY A 41 5.34 0.20 17.18
C GLY A 41 4.80 0.13 15.74
N ASN A 42 5.43 -0.69 14.92
CA ASN A 42 5.07 -0.86 13.51
C ASN A 42 3.62 -1.34 13.32
N ASP A 43 3.15 -2.22 14.21
CA ASP A 43 1.79 -2.76 14.16
C ASP A 43 0.70 -1.72 14.49
N ALA A 44 1.07 -0.52 14.98
CA ALA A 44 0.17 0.62 15.15
C ALA A 44 0.07 1.52 13.92
N SER A 45 0.68 1.15 12.81
CA SER A 45 0.62 1.92 11.55
C SER A 45 -0.82 2.11 11.06
N CYS A 46 -1.07 3.29 10.49
CA CYS A 46 -2.30 3.56 9.76
C CYS A 46 -2.35 2.70 8.50
N VAL A 47 -3.35 1.84 8.40
CA VAL A 47 -3.63 1.10 7.16
C VAL A 47 -4.76 1.81 6.42
N LEU A 48 -4.44 2.37 5.27
CA LEU A 48 -5.39 3.11 4.44
C LEU A 48 -5.75 2.32 3.19
N GLN A 49 -7.04 2.15 2.96
CA GLN A 49 -7.60 1.67 1.70
C GLN A 49 -8.18 2.87 0.94
N VAL A 50 -7.82 2.98 -0.34
CA VAL A 50 -8.29 4.02 -1.26
C VAL A 50 -8.97 3.35 -2.43
N SER A 51 -10.21 3.72 -2.76
CA SER A 51 -10.94 3.11 -3.88
C SER A 51 -11.67 4.14 -4.73
N ALA A 52 -11.70 3.88 -6.04
CA ALA A 52 -12.42 4.67 -7.03
C ALA A 52 -12.90 3.75 -8.16
N GLY A 53 -14.22 3.53 -8.27
CA GLY A 53 -14.78 2.57 -9.21
C GLY A 53 -14.20 1.17 -9.00
N ASN A 54 -13.62 0.59 -10.03
CA ASN A 54 -12.99 -0.73 -10.01
C ASN A 54 -11.53 -0.75 -9.51
N PHE A 55 -11.02 0.39 -9.07
CA PHE A 55 -9.66 0.52 -8.54
C PHE A 55 -9.65 0.48 -7.03
N THR A 56 -8.70 -0.24 -6.45
CA THR A 56 -8.40 -0.19 -5.01
C THR A 56 -6.89 -0.20 -4.81
N ALA A 57 -6.41 0.71 -3.97
CA ALA A 57 -5.05 0.71 -3.44
C ALA A 57 -5.06 0.45 -1.93
N LEU A 58 -4.12 -0.34 -1.45
CA LEU A 58 -3.89 -0.58 -0.03
C LEU A 58 -2.52 -0.06 0.38
N LEU A 59 -2.51 0.86 1.35
CA LEU A 59 -1.32 1.47 1.93
C LEU A 59 -1.21 1.04 3.40
N PRO A 60 -0.47 -0.05 3.68
CA PRO A 60 -0.47 -0.67 4.99
C PRO A 60 0.49 -0.03 6.00
N GLY A 61 1.35 0.89 5.58
CA GLY A 61 2.45 1.37 6.43
C GLY A 61 3.41 0.23 6.79
N ASP A 62 3.89 0.25 8.03
CA ASP A 62 4.92 -0.69 8.49
C ASP A 62 4.35 -1.87 9.30
N ILE A 63 3.06 -2.22 9.08
CA ILE A 63 2.47 -3.37 9.76
C ILE A 63 3.27 -4.65 9.53
N GLU A 64 3.24 -5.53 10.52
CA GLU A 64 3.87 -6.83 10.48
C GLU A 64 2.85 -7.98 10.50
N ALA A 65 3.34 -9.21 10.48
CA ALA A 65 2.53 -10.43 10.34
C ALA A 65 1.32 -10.50 11.30
N LYS A 66 1.46 -9.96 12.52
CA LYS A 66 0.38 -9.96 13.52
C LYS A 66 -0.80 -9.10 13.07
N THR A 67 -0.53 -7.90 12.59
CA THR A 67 -1.58 -6.99 12.11
C THR A 67 -2.12 -7.45 10.76
N GLU A 68 -1.28 -7.97 9.86
CA GLU A 68 -1.75 -8.60 8.61
C GLU A 68 -2.79 -9.68 8.88
N LEU A 69 -2.51 -10.60 9.82
CA LEU A 69 -3.44 -11.66 10.18
C LEU A 69 -4.75 -11.12 10.77
N ALA A 70 -4.68 -10.07 11.59
CA ALA A 70 -5.88 -9.43 12.13
C ALA A 70 -6.73 -8.78 11.04
N LEU A 71 -6.10 -8.09 10.07
CA LEU A 71 -6.78 -7.52 8.91
C LEU A 71 -7.45 -8.63 8.07
N VAL A 72 -6.75 -9.72 7.78
CA VAL A 72 -7.30 -10.86 7.04
C VAL A 72 -8.52 -11.44 7.76
N ARG A 73 -8.44 -11.66 9.06
CA ARG A 73 -9.57 -12.19 9.86
C ARG A 73 -10.79 -11.27 9.82
N ARG A 74 -10.57 -9.95 9.82
CA ARG A 74 -11.63 -8.95 9.92
C ARG A 74 -12.26 -8.61 8.58
N TYR A 75 -11.45 -8.49 7.52
CA TYR A 75 -11.88 -7.92 6.24
C TYR A 75 -11.91 -8.93 5.09
N ARG A 76 -11.15 -10.04 5.20
CA ARG A 76 -11.13 -11.13 4.21
C ARG A 76 -10.99 -10.59 2.77
N GLU A 77 -11.89 -10.96 1.90
CA GLU A 77 -11.93 -10.59 0.47
C GLU A 77 -12.04 -9.07 0.25
N SER A 78 -12.53 -8.31 1.24
CA SER A 78 -12.57 -6.84 1.17
C SER A 78 -11.19 -6.18 1.26
N LEU A 79 -10.11 -6.97 1.49
CA LEU A 79 -8.73 -6.49 1.41
C LEU A 79 -8.20 -6.45 -0.02
N ALA A 80 -8.88 -7.07 -0.99
CA ALA A 80 -8.41 -7.12 -2.37
C ALA A 80 -8.07 -5.72 -2.88
N ALA A 81 -6.90 -5.60 -3.49
CA ALA A 81 -6.37 -4.32 -3.93
C ALA A 81 -5.58 -4.48 -5.22
N SER A 82 -5.92 -3.71 -6.25
CA SER A 82 -5.17 -3.70 -7.51
C SER A 82 -3.72 -3.29 -7.30
N ILE A 83 -3.49 -2.36 -6.36
CA ILE A 83 -2.16 -1.88 -5.99
C ILE A 83 -1.95 -2.03 -4.49
N LEU A 84 -0.84 -2.64 -4.14
CA LEU A 84 -0.37 -2.77 -2.77
C LEU A 84 0.97 -2.07 -2.59
N LEU A 85 1.05 -1.13 -1.66
CA LEU A 85 2.35 -0.72 -1.14
C LEU A 85 2.84 -1.83 -0.21
N ALA A 86 4.04 -2.38 -0.47
CA ALA A 86 4.54 -3.50 0.32
C ALA A 86 4.68 -3.11 1.81
N PRO A 87 4.05 -3.85 2.74
CA PRO A 87 4.14 -3.55 4.16
C PRO A 87 5.60 -3.51 4.61
N HIS A 88 5.91 -2.56 5.49
CA HIS A 88 7.24 -2.40 6.10
C HIS A 88 8.36 -2.43 5.06
N HIS A 89 8.14 -1.75 3.92
CA HIS A 89 9.09 -1.66 2.80
C HIS A 89 9.52 -3.02 2.21
N GLY A 90 8.77 -4.08 2.47
CA GLY A 90 9.13 -5.45 2.11
C GLY A 90 10.07 -6.13 3.11
N SER A 91 9.97 -5.78 4.40
CA SER A 91 10.66 -6.48 5.48
C SER A 91 10.25 -7.96 5.56
N LYS A 92 11.18 -8.84 5.97
CA LYS A 92 10.90 -10.26 6.22
C LYS A 92 9.84 -10.52 7.29
N THR A 93 9.57 -9.53 8.17
CA THR A 93 8.57 -9.62 9.24
C THR A 93 7.14 -9.39 8.74
N SER A 94 6.99 -8.99 7.48
CA SER A 94 5.71 -8.65 6.83
C SER A 94 5.45 -9.49 5.56
N SER A 95 4.39 -9.13 4.85
CA SER A 95 4.03 -9.75 3.55
C SER A 95 3.84 -11.25 3.65
N THR A 96 3.04 -11.68 4.65
CA THR A 96 2.76 -13.10 4.85
C THR A 96 1.99 -13.69 3.66
N PRO A 97 2.17 -14.99 3.34
CA PRO A 97 1.45 -15.62 2.23
C PRO A 97 -0.07 -15.51 2.32
N VAL A 98 -0.62 -15.53 3.54
CA VAL A 98 -2.05 -15.38 3.74
C VAL A 98 -2.50 -13.95 3.46
N PHE A 99 -1.73 -12.94 3.84
CA PHE A 99 -2.03 -11.54 3.54
C PHE A 99 -1.97 -11.28 2.02
N ILE A 100 -0.92 -11.76 1.35
CA ILE A 100 -0.77 -11.65 -0.11
C ILE A 100 -1.96 -12.29 -0.83
N ARG A 101 -2.39 -13.47 -0.39
CA ARG A 101 -3.55 -14.16 -0.97
C ARG A 101 -4.85 -13.36 -0.86
N PHE A 102 -5.11 -12.71 0.29
CA PHE A 102 -6.35 -11.95 0.49
C PHE A 102 -6.30 -10.54 -0.10
N THR A 103 -5.13 -9.94 -0.24
CA THR A 103 -4.95 -8.65 -0.93
C THR A 103 -4.91 -8.82 -2.45
N ASP A 104 -4.50 -9.97 -2.94
CA ASP A 104 -4.45 -10.37 -4.36
C ASP A 104 -3.94 -9.26 -5.31
N PRO A 105 -2.77 -8.66 -5.03
CA PRO A 105 -2.35 -7.45 -5.71
C PRO A 105 -1.83 -7.73 -7.12
N GLN A 106 -2.32 -6.96 -8.10
CA GLN A 106 -1.78 -6.95 -9.46
C GLN A 106 -0.41 -6.28 -9.51
N HIS A 107 -0.27 -5.15 -8.81
CA HIS A 107 0.97 -4.40 -8.71
C HIS A 107 1.39 -4.24 -7.26
N VAL A 108 2.67 -4.48 -6.98
CA VAL A 108 3.27 -4.28 -5.67
C VAL A 108 4.38 -3.25 -5.76
N ILE A 109 4.33 -2.22 -4.93
CA ILE A 109 5.32 -1.15 -4.90
C ILE A 109 6.16 -1.29 -3.62
N PHE A 110 7.46 -1.52 -3.78
CA PHE A 110 8.43 -1.45 -2.68
C PHE A 110 8.94 -0.02 -2.57
N SER A 111 8.54 0.68 -1.51
CA SER A 111 8.98 2.03 -1.18
C SER A 111 10.23 1.95 -0.31
N SER A 112 11.40 1.77 -0.91
CA SER A 112 12.67 1.68 -0.20
C SER A 112 13.72 2.57 -0.85
N GLY A 113 14.71 3.01 -0.05
CA GLY A 113 15.84 3.77 -0.54
C GLY A 113 16.86 2.88 -1.27
N TYR A 114 17.60 3.46 -2.21
CA TYR A 114 18.73 2.78 -2.85
C TYR A 114 19.81 2.48 -1.81
N LEU A 115 20.31 1.24 -1.80
CA LEU A 115 21.32 0.75 -0.84
C LEU A 115 20.92 1.03 0.64
N ASN A 116 19.63 0.92 0.98
CA ASN A 116 19.19 1.16 2.35
C ASN A 116 19.84 0.16 3.32
N ARG A 117 20.16 0.63 4.52
CA ARG A 117 20.88 -0.15 5.57
C ARG A 117 20.16 -1.42 6.03
N PHE A 118 18.87 -1.55 5.74
CA PHE A 118 18.05 -2.69 6.15
C PHE A 118 17.99 -3.77 5.08
N ASN A 119 18.58 -3.54 3.90
CA ASN A 119 18.47 -4.41 2.73
C ASN A 119 17.02 -4.72 2.32
N HIS A 120 16.12 -3.73 2.47
CA HIS A 120 14.75 -3.87 1.99
C HIS A 120 14.64 -3.54 0.50
N PRO A 121 13.79 -4.27 -0.23
CA PRO A 121 12.97 -5.40 0.20
C PRO A 121 13.78 -6.68 0.40
N ASP A 122 13.36 -7.52 1.38
CA ASP A 122 13.95 -8.84 1.60
C ASP A 122 13.71 -9.76 0.39
N PRO A 123 14.72 -10.48 -0.11
CA PRO A 123 14.58 -11.33 -1.29
C PRO A 123 13.49 -12.40 -1.16
N ALA A 124 13.24 -12.92 0.05
CA ALA A 124 12.18 -13.89 0.26
C ALA A 124 10.79 -13.26 0.12
N VAL A 125 10.64 -11.98 0.48
CA VAL A 125 9.39 -11.22 0.29
C VAL A 125 9.15 -10.95 -1.20
N VAL A 126 10.18 -10.51 -1.91
CA VAL A 126 10.13 -10.33 -3.37
C VAL A 126 9.69 -11.62 -4.05
N ALA A 127 10.31 -12.76 -3.68
CA ALA A 127 9.98 -14.07 -4.24
C ALA A 127 8.52 -14.51 -3.91
N ARG A 128 7.94 -14.11 -2.76
CA ARG A 128 6.53 -14.40 -2.44
C ARG A 128 5.59 -13.70 -3.41
N TYR A 129 5.76 -12.40 -3.65
CA TYR A 129 4.93 -11.64 -4.58
C TYR A 129 5.13 -12.09 -6.03
N HIS A 130 6.37 -12.39 -6.42
CA HIS A 130 6.64 -12.94 -7.75
C HIS A 130 5.93 -14.28 -7.99
N ARG A 131 5.97 -15.19 -7.01
CA ARG A 131 5.25 -16.48 -7.10
C ARG A 131 3.73 -16.31 -7.10
N HIS A 132 3.24 -15.23 -6.51
CA HIS A 132 1.81 -14.88 -6.55
C HIS A 132 1.38 -14.39 -7.94
N GLY A 133 2.32 -13.93 -8.77
CA GLY A 133 2.04 -13.40 -10.11
C GLY A 133 1.90 -11.88 -10.15
N SER A 134 2.25 -11.18 -9.07
CA SER A 134 2.20 -9.72 -9.03
C SER A 134 3.33 -9.09 -9.85
N THR A 135 3.05 -7.95 -10.49
CA THR A 135 4.08 -7.09 -11.09
C THR A 135 4.74 -6.24 -10.01
N LEU A 136 6.07 -6.26 -9.96
CA LEU A 136 6.83 -5.63 -8.88
C LEU A 136 7.51 -4.35 -9.33
N HIS A 137 7.42 -3.32 -8.51
CA HIS A 137 8.00 -1.99 -8.74
C HIS A 137 8.84 -1.57 -7.54
N HIS A 138 10.04 -1.03 -7.79
CA HIS A 138 10.97 -0.61 -6.76
C HIS A 138 11.28 0.89 -6.89
N SER A 139 10.90 1.71 -5.90
CA SER A 139 11.21 3.14 -5.92
C SER A 139 12.72 3.42 -5.96
N ALA A 140 13.53 2.57 -5.32
CA ALA A 140 14.98 2.66 -5.36
C ALA A 140 15.58 2.59 -6.78
N LEU A 141 14.98 1.78 -7.65
CA LEU A 141 15.42 1.56 -9.03
C LEU A 141 14.72 2.51 -10.00
N SER A 142 13.42 2.66 -9.85
CA SER A 142 12.55 3.41 -10.77
C SER A 142 12.54 4.92 -10.49
N GLY A 143 12.96 5.36 -9.31
CA GLY A 143 12.79 6.74 -8.84
C GLY A 143 11.31 7.02 -8.52
N HIS A 144 10.76 8.11 -9.05
CA HIS A 144 9.34 8.39 -8.92
C HIS A 144 8.50 7.36 -9.70
N LEU A 145 7.51 6.80 -9.05
CA LEU A 145 6.52 5.91 -9.65
C LEU A 145 5.18 6.63 -9.73
N ARG A 146 4.55 6.60 -10.89
CA ARG A 146 3.23 7.18 -11.11
C ARG A 146 2.29 6.09 -11.60
N VAL A 147 1.17 5.93 -10.91
CA VAL A 147 0.09 5.05 -11.32
C VAL A 147 -1.01 5.89 -11.96
N LEU A 148 -1.40 5.55 -13.17
CA LEU A 148 -2.56 6.11 -13.81
C LEU A 148 -3.76 5.21 -13.50
N VAL A 149 -4.82 5.80 -12.99
CA VAL A 149 -6.03 5.08 -12.60
C VAL A 149 -7.18 5.53 -13.51
N ASN A 150 -7.84 4.55 -14.11
CA ASN A 150 -9.14 4.76 -14.72
C ASN A 150 -10.18 4.06 -13.85
N PRO A 151 -11.14 4.80 -13.26
CA PRO A 151 -12.15 4.21 -12.36
C PRO A 151 -13.00 3.12 -13.00
N GLU A 152 -13.15 3.13 -14.33
CA GLU A 152 -13.95 2.13 -15.05
C GLU A 152 -13.16 0.85 -15.37
N SER A 153 -11.89 0.98 -15.74
CA SER A 153 -11.02 -0.14 -16.15
C SER A 153 -10.02 -0.59 -15.07
N GLY A 154 -9.90 0.15 -13.97
CA GLY A 154 -8.95 -0.14 -12.90
C GLY A 154 -7.58 0.52 -13.11
N PRO A 155 -6.50 -0.04 -12.52
CA PRO A 155 -5.17 0.52 -12.66
C PRO A 155 -4.68 0.36 -14.11
N GLY A 156 -4.16 1.44 -14.65
CA GLY A 156 -3.37 1.42 -15.87
C GLY A 156 -1.89 1.17 -15.57
N ASP A 157 -1.03 1.61 -16.48
CA ASP A 157 0.41 1.40 -16.36
C ASP A 157 1.01 2.11 -15.12
N VAL A 158 1.95 1.44 -14.49
CA VAL A 158 2.82 2.05 -13.48
C VAL A 158 4.04 2.62 -14.19
N LEU A 159 4.08 3.95 -14.30
CA LEU A 159 5.14 4.66 -15.00
C LEU A 159 6.34 4.92 -14.08
N SER A 160 7.52 4.52 -14.52
CA SER A 160 8.80 4.78 -13.88
C SER A 160 9.43 6.06 -14.42
N TYR A 161 9.80 6.99 -13.54
CA TYR A 161 10.44 8.24 -13.96
C TYR A 161 11.79 7.99 -14.66
N ARG A 162 12.59 7.06 -14.16
CA ARG A 162 13.91 6.76 -14.76
C ARG A 162 13.81 6.11 -16.13
N GLU A 163 12.75 5.36 -16.39
CA GLU A 163 12.50 4.76 -17.72
C GLU A 163 11.98 5.78 -18.72
N THR A 164 11.11 6.68 -18.26
CA THR A 164 10.50 7.70 -19.13
C THR A 164 11.43 8.89 -19.38
N ARG A 165 12.41 9.16 -18.49
CA ARG A 165 13.37 10.26 -18.59
C ARG A 165 14.78 9.80 -18.25
N PRO A 166 15.39 8.92 -19.05
CA PRO A 166 16.75 8.44 -18.81
C PRO A 166 17.74 9.62 -18.90
N ARG A 167 18.65 9.71 -17.94
CA ARG A 167 19.75 10.66 -17.93
C ARG A 167 21.07 9.92 -17.92
N PHE A 168 22.15 10.52 -18.44
CA PHE A 168 23.47 9.84 -18.54
C PHE A 168 24.02 9.40 -17.16
N TRP A 169 23.65 10.09 -16.09
CA TRP A 169 24.03 9.72 -14.70
C TRP A 169 23.03 8.80 -13.99
N SER A 170 21.90 8.47 -14.61
CA SER A 170 20.94 7.49 -14.11
C SER A 170 21.27 6.09 -14.62
N GLY A 171 22.57 5.74 -14.67
CA GLY A 171 23.03 4.43 -15.12
C GLY A 171 22.19 3.32 -14.51
N ARG A 172 21.85 2.31 -15.31
CA ARG A 172 21.24 1.09 -14.78
C ARG A 172 22.25 0.46 -13.82
N PRO A 173 21.83 0.05 -12.62
CA PRO A 173 22.71 -0.73 -11.75
C PRO A 173 23.11 -2.04 -12.39
#